data_98cf4bb54676c3412581eadfbf823eed
#
_entry.id   98cf4bb54676c3412581eadfbf823eed
#
_cell.length_a   1.000
_cell.length_b   1.000
_cell.length_c   1.000
_cell.angle_alpha   90.00
_cell.angle_beta   90.00
_cell.angle_gamma   90.00
#
_symmetry.space_group_name_H-M   'P 1'
#
loop_
_entity.id
_entity.type
_entity.pdbx_description
1 polymer ?
#
loop_
_entity_poly.entity_id
_entity_poly.type
_entity_poly.pdbx_seq_one_letter_code
_entity_poly.pdbx_strand_id
1 'polypeptide(L)'
;MTTIIARSAESVHWYGQDGSPQYTVKAKDGSDRPTTLRDARKMDLVPSVTTVMKVAAKPALEAWKMEQMLLAALTLPRSPTEDEKSFIARVVADSKETGKRAADRGTQIHESIEKYFLGHSDIKHTDISKAFDESTRKHFGLRGTDPWVVEASFSSPMGFGGKVDLYSGIGKDAPTGIVVDAKTKEFALGDSVVAYDEHLMQLAAYRNGLNMPEARCANAFVSVTHPGVIHIHEWSEEDLQRGWKMFQALLDYWKLKNKFGE
;
A
#
# COMPACT_ATOMS: atom_id res chain seq x y z
N MET A 1 2.61 22.67 34.25
CA MET A 1 3.14 21.45 33.58
C MET A 1 2.73 21.51 32.11
N THR A 2 3.70 21.50 31.21
CA THR A 2 3.42 21.54 29.76
C THR A 2 3.26 20.09 29.29
N THR A 3 2.09 19.73 28.78
CA THR A 3 1.83 18.40 28.23
C THR A 3 2.55 18.26 26.88
N ILE A 4 3.54 17.38 26.79
CA ILE A 4 4.20 17.03 25.53
C ILE A 4 3.37 15.95 24.88
N ILE A 5 2.70 16.27 23.76
CA ILE A 5 2.04 15.28 22.92
C ILE A 5 3.10 14.65 22.03
N ALA A 6 3.59 13.47 22.43
CA ALA A 6 4.47 12.67 21.60
C ALA A 6 3.68 12.12 20.42
N ARG A 7 4.03 12.50 19.19
CA ARG A 7 3.52 11.87 17.96
C ARG A 7 4.53 10.83 17.55
N SER A 8 4.08 9.57 17.38
CA SER A 8 4.92 8.52 16.81
C SER A 8 5.35 8.96 15.40
N ALA A 9 6.64 8.84 15.11
CA ALA A 9 7.17 9.05 13.77
C ALA A 9 6.77 7.85 12.90
N GLU A 10 5.55 7.87 12.36
CA GLU A 10 5.16 6.92 11.32
C GLU A 10 5.82 7.33 10.00
N SER A 11 6.27 6.34 9.23
CA SER A 11 6.74 6.59 7.87
C SER A 11 5.61 7.19 7.04
N VAL A 12 5.76 8.45 6.67
CA VAL A 12 4.78 9.20 5.88
C VAL A 12 5.40 9.41 4.50
N HIS A 13 4.67 9.04 3.46
CA HIS A 13 5.11 9.26 2.08
C HIS A 13 4.55 10.59 1.57
N TRP A 14 5.41 11.36 0.92
CA TRP A 14 5.12 12.69 0.40
C TRP A 14 5.42 12.79 -1.08
N TYR A 15 4.68 13.63 -1.77
CA TYR A 15 4.86 13.90 -3.20
C TYR A 15 4.92 15.40 -3.46
N GLY A 16 5.75 15.81 -4.43
CA GLY A 16 5.73 17.16 -4.98
C GLY A 16 4.46 17.44 -5.76
N GLN A 17 4.19 18.70 -6.06
CA GLN A 17 3.05 19.11 -6.89
C GLN A 17 3.11 18.53 -8.30
N ASP A 18 4.32 18.20 -8.79
CA ASP A 18 4.60 17.51 -10.04
C ASP A 18 4.41 15.97 -9.97
N GLY A 19 4.03 15.44 -8.81
CA GLY A 19 3.89 14.00 -8.56
C GLY A 19 5.21 13.30 -8.20
N SER A 20 6.35 14.00 -8.14
CA SER A 20 7.63 13.38 -7.77
C SER A 20 7.65 12.91 -6.31
N PRO A 21 8.16 11.68 -6.02
CA PRO A 21 8.30 11.21 -4.65
C PRO A 21 9.32 12.04 -3.85
N GLN A 22 8.94 12.45 -2.63
CA GLN A 22 9.75 13.25 -1.70
C GLN A 22 9.82 12.56 -0.33
N TYR A 23 10.31 11.31 -0.31
CA TYR A 23 10.31 10.48 0.90
C TYR A 23 11.41 10.84 1.88
N THR A 24 12.50 11.43 1.39
CA THR A 24 13.65 11.85 2.21
C THR A 24 14.06 13.28 1.90
N VAL A 25 14.67 13.92 2.88
CA VAL A 25 15.32 15.23 2.77
C VAL A 25 16.70 15.20 3.45
N LYS A 26 17.60 16.10 3.06
CA LYS A 26 18.91 16.22 3.71
C LYS A 26 18.78 16.79 5.11
N ALA A 27 19.43 16.15 6.07
CA ALA A 27 19.64 16.67 7.42
C ALA A 27 20.79 17.72 7.43
N LYS A 28 20.99 18.38 8.58
CA LYS A 28 22.06 19.39 8.72
C LYS A 28 23.46 18.84 8.53
N ASP A 29 23.67 17.57 8.81
CA ASP A 29 24.95 16.85 8.65
C ASP A 29 25.13 16.24 7.24
N GLY A 30 24.17 16.49 6.32
CA GLY A 30 24.18 15.99 4.94
C GLY A 30 23.62 14.57 4.78
N SER A 31 23.30 13.86 5.85
CA SER A 31 22.66 12.53 5.78
C SER A 31 21.21 12.63 5.30
N ASP A 32 20.68 11.53 4.73
CA ASP A 32 19.28 11.45 4.37
C ASP A 32 18.43 11.10 5.60
N ARG A 33 17.33 11.83 5.77
CA ARG A 33 16.33 11.53 6.78
C ARG A 33 14.91 11.54 6.18
N PRO A 34 13.96 10.83 6.80
CA PRO A 34 12.57 10.87 6.35
C PRO A 34 12.00 12.29 6.33
N THR A 35 11.23 12.59 5.29
CA THR A 35 10.48 13.85 5.17
C THR A 35 9.39 13.90 6.23
N THR A 36 9.38 14.97 7.02
CA THR A 36 8.39 15.17 8.08
C THR A 36 7.24 16.06 7.61
N LEU A 37 6.16 16.12 8.40
CA LEU A 37 5.04 17.05 8.17
C LEU A 37 5.50 18.52 8.10
N ARG A 38 6.54 18.90 8.87
CA ARG A 38 7.10 20.25 8.83
C ARG A 38 7.81 20.54 7.52
N ASP A 39 8.58 19.56 7.01
CA ASP A 39 9.25 19.69 5.72
C ASP A 39 8.20 19.78 4.60
N ALA A 40 7.16 18.95 4.65
CA ALA A 40 6.09 18.93 3.68
C ALA A 40 5.38 20.28 3.57
N ARG A 41 5.05 20.92 4.69
CA ARG A 41 4.49 22.29 4.68
C ARG A 41 5.43 23.32 4.06
N LYS A 42 6.74 23.22 4.36
CA LYS A 42 7.74 24.15 3.83
C LYS A 42 7.97 23.99 2.32
N MET A 43 7.84 22.77 1.82
CA MET A 43 8.12 22.39 0.43
C MET A 43 6.86 22.27 -0.41
N ASP A 44 5.70 22.59 0.14
CA ASP A 44 4.38 22.47 -0.50
C ASP A 44 4.12 21.05 -1.05
N LEU A 45 4.44 20.03 -0.23
CA LEU A 45 4.23 18.63 -0.61
C LEU A 45 2.81 18.17 -0.24
N VAL A 46 2.34 17.12 -0.89
CA VAL A 46 1.06 16.48 -0.58
C VAL A 46 1.28 15.08 0.04
N PRO A 47 0.40 14.63 0.97
CA PRO A 47 0.48 13.30 1.56
C PRO A 47 0.10 12.22 0.54
N SER A 48 0.66 11.01 0.70
CA SER A 48 0.22 9.86 -0.10
C SER A 48 -1.21 9.41 0.28
N VAL A 49 -1.89 8.76 -0.66
CA VAL A 49 -3.17 8.07 -0.40
C VAL A 49 -3.08 7.19 0.85
N THR A 50 -2.06 6.35 0.94
CA THR A 50 -1.87 5.44 2.10
C THR A 50 -1.59 6.19 3.41
N THR A 51 -0.94 7.35 3.35
CA THR A 51 -0.74 8.23 4.52
C THR A 51 -2.05 8.80 5.03
N VAL A 52 -2.91 9.26 4.13
CA VAL A 52 -4.25 9.74 4.46
C VAL A 52 -5.07 8.61 5.10
N MET A 53 -5.08 7.44 4.49
CA MET A 53 -5.85 6.28 4.96
C MET A 53 -5.41 5.72 6.33
N LYS A 54 -4.20 6.03 6.81
CA LYS A 54 -3.73 5.63 8.15
C LYS A 54 -4.58 6.20 9.30
N VAL A 55 -5.41 7.19 9.06
CA VAL A 55 -6.31 7.73 10.11
C VAL A 55 -7.53 6.83 10.36
N ALA A 56 -7.86 5.94 9.43
CA ALA A 56 -8.91 4.96 9.59
C ALA A 56 -8.45 3.78 10.45
N ALA A 57 -9.37 3.25 11.25
CA ALA A 57 -9.14 2.01 11.98
C ALA A 57 -9.01 0.82 11.02
N LYS A 58 -8.18 -0.15 11.37
CA LYS A 58 -7.96 -1.40 10.62
C LYS A 58 -8.24 -2.62 11.52
N PRO A 59 -9.50 -2.92 11.84
CA PRO A 59 -9.84 -3.94 12.84
C PRO A 59 -9.25 -5.32 12.51
N ALA A 60 -9.28 -5.73 11.24
CA ALA A 60 -8.72 -7.02 10.81
C ALA A 60 -7.19 -7.09 11.03
N LEU A 61 -6.46 -6.01 10.75
CA LEU A 61 -5.01 -5.96 11.00
C LEU A 61 -4.70 -5.97 12.50
N GLU A 62 -5.47 -5.27 13.31
CA GLU A 62 -5.27 -5.26 14.77
C GLU A 62 -5.60 -6.62 15.38
N ALA A 63 -6.66 -7.30 14.92
CA ALA A 63 -6.98 -8.67 15.31
C ALA A 63 -5.85 -9.64 14.94
N TRP A 64 -5.33 -9.57 13.72
CA TRP A 64 -4.19 -10.38 13.29
C TRP A 64 -2.93 -10.13 14.12
N LYS A 65 -2.58 -8.87 14.42
CA LYS A 65 -1.44 -8.54 15.28
C LYS A 65 -1.59 -9.13 16.70
N MET A 66 -2.80 -9.09 17.24
CA MET A 66 -3.11 -9.68 18.54
C MET A 66 -2.96 -11.20 18.50
N GLU A 67 -3.44 -11.85 17.45
CA GLU A 67 -3.27 -13.29 17.23
C GLU A 67 -1.79 -13.68 17.16
N GLN A 68 -0.96 -12.96 16.37
CA GLN A 68 0.48 -13.21 16.29
C GLN A 68 1.16 -13.06 17.67
N MET A 69 0.73 -12.09 18.47
CA MET A 69 1.27 -11.91 19.82
C MET A 69 0.89 -13.07 20.75
N LEU A 70 -0.35 -13.58 20.67
CA LEU A 70 -0.79 -14.74 21.42
C LEU A 70 -0.07 -16.03 21.00
N LEU A 71 0.11 -16.23 19.69
CA LEU A 71 0.87 -17.36 19.16
C LEU A 71 2.32 -17.33 19.65
N ALA A 72 2.98 -16.18 19.61
CA ALA A 72 4.32 -16.02 20.16
C ALA A 72 4.37 -16.34 21.67
N ALA A 73 3.38 -15.87 22.44
CA ALA A 73 3.30 -16.18 23.89
C ALA A 73 3.12 -17.66 24.19
N LEU A 74 2.41 -18.40 23.32
CA LEU A 74 2.17 -19.84 23.47
C LEU A 74 3.34 -20.71 22.99
N THR A 75 4.15 -20.22 22.06
CA THR A 75 5.20 -21.04 21.41
C THR A 75 6.61 -20.73 21.89
N LEU A 76 6.86 -19.52 22.39
CA LEU A 76 8.18 -19.16 22.91
C LEU A 76 8.43 -19.84 24.27
N PRO A 77 9.56 -20.56 24.42
CA PRO A 77 9.91 -21.17 25.71
C PRO A 77 10.26 -20.08 26.72
N ARG A 78 9.71 -20.16 27.91
CA ARG A 78 10.08 -19.32 29.06
C ARG A 78 11.06 -20.04 29.96
N SER A 79 12.21 -19.41 30.24
CA SER A 79 13.14 -19.92 31.24
C SER A 79 12.56 -19.77 32.63
N PRO A 80 12.75 -20.76 33.54
CA PRO A 80 12.32 -20.64 34.95
C PRO A 80 12.90 -19.42 35.70
N THR A 81 14.06 -18.92 35.24
CA THR A 81 14.76 -17.77 35.85
C THR A 81 14.45 -16.45 35.14
N GLU A 82 13.66 -16.47 34.05
CA GLU A 82 13.32 -15.28 33.30
C GLU A 82 12.18 -14.52 33.98
N ASP A 83 12.39 -13.22 34.24
CA ASP A 83 11.33 -12.38 34.75
C ASP A 83 10.23 -12.14 33.74
N GLU A 84 9.04 -11.82 34.20
CA GLU A 84 7.85 -11.64 33.35
C GLU A 84 8.03 -10.52 32.33
N LYS A 85 8.67 -9.41 32.71
CA LYS A 85 8.88 -8.26 31.83
C LYS A 85 9.79 -8.60 30.66
N SER A 86 10.86 -9.36 30.90
CA SER A 86 11.79 -9.84 29.88
C SER A 86 11.11 -10.81 28.93
N PHE A 87 10.29 -11.73 29.45
CA PHE A 87 9.49 -12.65 28.62
C PHE A 87 8.52 -11.90 27.72
N ILE A 88 7.74 -10.96 28.28
CA ILE A 88 6.81 -10.12 27.49
C ILE A 88 7.55 -9.35 26.40
N ALA A 89 8.73 -8.78 26.67
CA ALA A 89 9.52 -8.08 25.69
C ALA A 89 9.93 -8.97 24.51
N ARG A 90 10.31 -10.24 24.78
CA ARG A 90 10.61 -11.23 23.72
C ARG A 90 9.39 -11.61 22.91
N VAL A 91 8.24 -11.84 23.53
CA VAL A 91 6.97 -12.13 22.85
C VAL A 91 6.62 -10.99 21.89
N VAL A 92 6.69 -9.74 22.35
CA VAL A 92 6.42 -8.56 21.53
C VAL A 92 7.43 -8.44 20.38
N ALA A 93 8.70 -8.73 20.63
CA ALA A 93 9.74 -8.68 19.58
C ALA A 93 9.50 -9.74 18.50
N ASP A 94 9.19 -10.98 18.89
CA ASP A 94 8.92 -12.09 17.97
C ASP A 94 7.67 -11.84 17.10
N SER A 95 6.58 -11.36 17.70
CA SER A 95 5.36 -11.01 16.95
C SER A 95 5.60 -9.89 15.94
N LYS A 96 6.44 -8.90 16.26
CA LYS A 96 6.84 -7.84 15.32
C LYS A 96 7.71 -8.37 14.19
N GLU A 97 8.61 -9.30 14.47
CA GLU A 97 9.47 -9.91 13.46
C GLU A 97 8.66 -10.72 12.44
N THR A 98 7.61 -11.41 12.88
CA THR A 98 6.67 -12.10 11.98
C THR A 98 5.98 -11.10 11.03
N GLY A 99 5.47 -10.00 11.56
CA GLY A 99 4.88 -8.93 10.73
C GLY A 99 5.87 -8.29 9.77
N LYS A 100 7.11 -8.08 10.19
CA LYS A 100 8.19 -7.55 9.34
C LYS A 100 8.51 -8.51 8.20
N ARG A 101 8.69 -9.80 8.48
CA ARG A 101 8.95 -10.81 7.43
C ARG A 101 7.83 -10.87 6.38
N ALA A 102 6.57 -10.78 6.81
CA ALA A 102 5.44 -10.70 5.87
C ALA A 102 5.49 -9.45 5.00
N ALA A 103 5.79 -8.27 5.56
CA ALA A 103 5.95 -7.03 4.83
C ALA A 103 7.14 -7.07 3.86
N ASP A 104 8.30 -7.56 4.29
CA ASP A 104 9.51 -7.69 3.45
C ASP A 104 9.26 -8.63 2.25
N ARG A 105 8.53 -9.73 2.48
CA ARG A 105 8.14 -10.64 1.40
C ARG A 105 7.20 -9.97 0.40
N GLY A 106 6.24 -9.20 0.89
CA GLY A 106 5.35 -8.39 0.05
C GLY A 106 6.14 -7.42 -0.83
N THR A 107 7.06 -6.67 -0.23
CA THR A 107 7.94 -5.73 -0.95
C THR A 107 8.75 -6.41 -2.04
N GLN A 108 9.35 -7.59 -1.78
CA GLN A 108 10.12 -8.34 -2.77
C GLN A 108 9.27 -8.82 -3.96
N ILE A 109 8.01 -9.18 -3.72
CA ILE A 109 7.08 -9.59 -4.79
C ILE A 109 6.69 -8.38 -5.62
N HIS A 110 6.34 -7.24 -5.01
CA HIS A 110 6.06 -6.00 -5.73
C HIS A 110 7.25 -5.56 -6.59
N GLU A 111 8.47 -5.54 -6.03
CA GLU A 111 9.69 -5.22 -6.77
C GLU A 111 9.92 -6.18 -7.96
N SER A 112 9.60 -7.47 -7.80
CA SER A 112 9.73 -8.44 -8.88
C SER A 112 8.71 -8.21 -9.99
N ILE A 113 7.46 -7.85 -9.64
CA ILE A 113 6.42 -7.49 -10.60
C ILE A 113 6.81 -6.22 -11.36
N GLU A 114 7.27 -5.18 -10.66
CA GLU A 114 7.77 -3.94 -11.26
C GLU A 114 8.88 -4.23 -12.28
N LYS A 115 9.94 -4.94 -11.87
CA LYS A 115 11.07 -5.31 -12.74
C LYS A 115 10.64 -6.11 -13.97
N TYR A 116 9.67 -7.01 -13.82
CA TYR A 116 9.13 -7.80 -14.91
C TYR A 116 8.52 -6.91 -16.00
N PHE A 117 7.66 -5.98 -15.61
CA PHE A 117 7.01 -5.06 -16.57
C PHE A 117 7.98 -4.04 -17.17
N LEU A 118 9.07 -3.70 -16.46
CA LEU A 118 10.16 -2.86 -16.98
C LEU A 118 11.14 -3.61 -17.88
N GLY A 119 10.97 -4.93 -18.06
CA GLY A 119 11.81 -5.75 -18.94
C GLY A 119 13.18 -6.09 -18.38
N HIS A 120 13.37 -6.04 -17.05
CA HIS A 120 14.62 -6.46 -16.41
C HIS A 120 14.79 -7.98 -16.49
N SER A 121 16.05 -8.44 -16.50
CA SER A 121 16.40 -9.87 -16.53
C SER A 121 16.67 -10.48 -15.15
N ASP A 122 16.98 -9.67 -14.14
CA ASP A 122 17.36 -10.07 -12.78
C ASP A 122 16.16 -10.11 -11.83
N ILE A 123 15.16 -10.93 -12.14
CA ILE A 123 13.90 -11.01 -11.41
C ILE A 123 13.91 -12.20 -10.44
N LYS A 124 13.72 -11.94 -9.15
CA LYS A 124 13.75 -12.97 -8.11
C LYS A 124 12.54 -13.92 -8.15
N HIS A 125 11.37 -13.38 -8.50
CA HIS A 125 10.08 -14.10 -8.54
C HIS A 125 9.45 -14.05 -9.93
N THR A 126 10.19 -14.49 -10.95
CA THR A 126 9.75 -14.42 -12.37
C THR A 126 8.43 -15.17 -12.62
N ASP A 127 8.27 -16.37 -12.05
CA ASP A 127 7.04 -17.16 -12.24
C ASP A 127 5.81 -16.46 -11.65
N ILE A 128 5.98 -15.82 -10.48
CA ILE A 128 4.90 -15.03 -9.86
C ILE A 128 4.56 -13.82 -10.74
N SER A 129 5.57 -13.10 -11.21
CA SER A 129 5.37 -11.91 -12.04
C SER A 129 4.71 -12.25 -13.38
N LYS A 130 5.09 -13.37 -13.99
CA LYS A 130 4.48 -13.88 -15.22
C LYS A 130 3.02 -14.29 -14.99
N ALA A 131 2.74 -15.06 -13.94
CA ALA A 131 1.38 -15.44 -13.58
C ALA A 131 0.49 -14.23 -13.27
N PHE A 132 1.06 -13.19 -12.65
CA PHE A 132 0.40 -11.93 -12.39
C PHE A 132 0.00 -11.23 -13.70
N ASP A 133 0.93 -11.06 -14.65
CA ASP A 133 0.66 -10.45 -15.96
C ASP A 133 -0.39 -11.25 -16.74
N GLU A 134 -0.21 -12.58 -16.86
CA GLU A 134 -1.15 -13.45 -17.57
C GLU A 134 -2.57 -13.40 -16.98
N SER A 135 -2.68 -13.47 -15.65
CA SER A 135 -3.97 -13.44 -14.96
C SER A 135 -4.67 -12.09 -15.12
N THR A 136 -3.92 -11.02 -15.00
CA THR A 136 -4.44 -9.65 -15.11
C THR A 136 -4.89 -9.36 -16.55
N ARG A 137 -4.07 -9.67 -17.54
CA ARG A 137 -4.44 -9.52 -18.96
C ARG A 137 -5.65 -10.34 -19.33
N LYS A 138 -5.70 -11.60 -18.90
CA LYS A 138 -6.86 -12.49 -19.15
C LYS A 138 -8.13 -11.91 -18.55
N HIS A 139 -8.08 -11.40 -17.32
CA HIS A 139 -9.24 -10.83 -16.64
C HIS A 139 -9.82 -9.62 -17.39
N PHE A 140 -8.95 -8.71 -17.81
CA PHE A 140 -9.37 -7.48 -18.50
C PHE A 140 -9.51 -7.61 -20.02
N GLY A 141 -9.21 -8.78 -20.60
CA GLY A 141 -9.26 -8.99 -22.05
C GLY A 141 -8.16 -8.26 -22.82
N LEU A 142 -7.01 -8.02 -22.19
CA LEU A 142 -5.88 -7.35 -22.79
C LEU A 142 -5.02 -8.30 -23.62
N ARG A 143 -4.46 -7.77 -24.73
CA ARG A 143 -3.47 -8.48 -25.52
C ARG A 143 -2.09 -8.37 -24.87
N GLY A 144 -1.19 -9.28 -25.20
CA GLY A 144 0.20 -9.24 -24.72
C GLY A 144 0.96 -7.96 -25.11
N THR A 145 0.52 -7.29 -26.18
CA THR A 145 1.12 -6.04 -26.68
C THR A 145 0.50 -4.78 -26.09
N ASP A 146 -0.61 -4.88 -25.38
CA ASP A 146 -1.25 -3.71 -24.78
C ASP A 146 -0.37 -3.19 -23.61
N PRO A 147 -0.01 -1.87 -23.61
CA PRO A 147 0.98 -1.36 -22.67
C PRO A 147 0.44 -1.24 -21.24
N TRP A 148 1.31 -1.53 -20.29
CA TRP A 148 1.13 -1.14 -18.90
C TRP A 148 2.05 0.03 -18.55
N VAL A 149 1.57 0.97 -17.78
CA VAL A 149 2.38 1.97 -17.10
C VAL A 149 2.59 1.48 -15.66
N VAL A 150 3.85 1.41 -15.26
CA VAL A 150 4.29 0.75 -14.02
C VAL A 150 4.78 1.80 -13.04
N GLU A 151 4.42 1.64 -11.76
CA GLU A 151 4.96 2.45 -10.66
C GLU A 151 4.82 3.98 -10.86
N ALA A 152 3.74 4.39 -11.53
CA ALA A 152 3.52 5.79 -11.85
C ALA A 152 3.10 6.59 -10.61
N SER A 153 3.86 7.63 -10.34
CA SER A 153 3.56 8.61 -9.29
C SER A 153 2.72 9.75 -9.83
N PHE A 154 1.83 10.27 -8.99
CA PHE A 154 0.98 11.41 -9.31
C PHE A 154 0.79 12.34 -8.12
N SER A 155 0.38 13.57 -8.41
CA SER A 155 -0.20 14.52 -7.46
C SER A 155 -1.55 15.00 -7.96
N SER A 156 -2.51 15.09 -7.06
CA SER A 156 -3.86 15.60 -7.34
C SER A 156 -4.02 17.03 -6.83
N PRO A 157 -4.68 17.91 -7.59
CA PRO A 157 -5.03 19.25 -7.11
C PRO A 157 -5.86 19.26 -5.82
N MET A 158 -6.47 18.14 -5.47
CA MET A 158 -7.17 17.98 -4.19
C MET A 158 -6.24 17.87 -2.98
N GLY A 159 -4.93 17.86 -3.18
CA GLY A 159 -3.92 17.85 -2.12
C GLY A 159 -3.60 16.45 -1.58
N PHE A 160 -3.50 15.47 -2.44
CA PHE A 160 -2.96 14.14 -2.15
C PHE A 160 -2.18 13.60 -3.36
N GLY A 161 -1.30 12.65 -3.13
CA GLY A 161 -0.53 12.00 -4.19
C GLY A 161 -0.47 10.49 -3.98
N GLY A 162 0.15 9.81 -4.91
CA GLY A 162 0.30 8.36 -4.83
C GLY A 162 1.26 7.80 -5.86
N LYS A 163 1.55 6.52 -5.70
CA LYS A 163 2.27 5.71 -6.66
C LYS A 163 1.44 4.46 -6.93
N VAL A 164 1.10 4.23 -8.18
CA VAL A 164 0.20 3.16 -8.63
C VAL A 164 1.03 2.03 -9.19
N ASP A 165 0.77 0.79 -8.75
CA ASP A 165 1.55 -0.36 -9.21
C ASP A 165 1.46 -0.52 -10.74
N LEU A 166 0.23 -0.56 -11.27
CA LEU A 166 -0.03 -0.71 -12.69
C LEU A 166 -1.27 0.05 -13.11
N TYR A 167 -1.19 0.73 -14.26
CA TYR A 167 -2.39 1.18 -14.95
C TYR A 167 -2.22 1.07 -16.47
N SER A 168 -3.34 1.00 -17.17
CA SER A 168 -3.39 1.07 -18.62
C SER A 168 -4.47 2.06 -19.04
N GLY A 169 -4.07 3.09 -19.80
CA GLY A 169 -4.96 4.03 -20.46
C GLY A 169 -4.96 3.71 -21.93
N ILE A 170 -5.62 2.64 -22.34
CA ILE A 170 -5.70 2.25 -23.74
C ILE A 170 -6.83 3.01 -24.40
N GLY A 171 -6.45 4.02 -25.18
CA GLY A 171 -7.38 4.74 -26.05
C GLY A 171 -7.08 6.23 -26.08
N LYS A 172 -7.20 6.78 -27.24
CA LYS A 172 -6.84 8.16 -27.58
C LYS A 172 -7.66 9.22 -26.80
N ASP A 173 -8.72 8.80 -26.09
CA ASP A 173 -9.67 9.66 -25.39
C ASP A 173 -10.20 9.00 -24.10
N ALA A 174 -9.38 8.19 -23.45
CA ALA A 174 -9.91 7.33 -22.41
C ALA A 174 -9.94 7.99 -21.02
N PRO A 175 -11.08 8.50 -20.58
CA PRO A 175 -11.41 8.51 -19.14
C PRO A 175 -11.52 7.07 -18.62
N THR A 176 -11.63 6.09 -19.54
CA THR A 176 -11.71 4.65 -19.33
C THR A 176 -10.32 4.04 -19.40
N GLY A 177 -9.91 3.36 -18.38
CA GLY A 177 -8.66 2.64 -18.34
C GLY A 177 -8.78 1.51 -17.34
N ILE A 178 -7.64 1.00 -16.92
CA ILE A 178 -7.55 -0.05 -15.92
C ILE A 178 -6.53 0.38 -14.89
N VAL A 179 -6.87 0.27 -13.62
CA VAL A 179 -5.96 0.49 -12.49
C VAL A 179 -5.89 -0.79 -11.67
N VAL A 180 -4.69 -1.32 -11.49
CA VAL A 180 -4.45 -2.55 -10.73
C VAL A 180 -3.49 -2.28 -9.61
N ASP A 181 -3.84 -2.77 -8.43
CA ASP A 181 -3.02 -2.71 -7.23
C ASP A 181 -2.75 -4.15 -6.76
N ALA A 182 -1.48 -4.51 -6.66
CA ALA A 182 -1.03 -5.81 -6.22
C ALA A 182 -1.10 -5.92 -4.69
N LYS A 183 -1.56 -7.05 -4.18
CA LYS A 183 -1.57 -7.35 -2.75
C LYS A 183 -1.10 -8.76 -2.51
N THR A 184 -0.19 -8.95 -1.56
CA THR A 184 0.26 -10.28 -1.16
C THR A 184 -0.58 -10.81 -0.02
N LYS A 185 -0.95 -12.09 -0.08
CA LYS A 185 -1.76 -12.75 0.94
C LYS A 185 -1.50 -14.25 0.98
N GLU A 186 -1.75 -14.90 2.12
CA GLU A 186 -1.72 -16.35 2.23
C GLU A 186 -3.07 -16.94 1.80
N PHE A 187 -3.09 -17.73 0.74
CA PHE A 187 -4.26 -18.48 0.28
C PHE A 187 -3.86 -19.57 -0.71
N ALA A 188 -4.66 -20.61 -0.83
CA ALA A 188 -4.55 -21.66 -1.84
C ALA A 188 -5.54 -21.46 -2.99
N LEU A 189 -5.37 -22.21 -4.06
CA LEU A 189 -6.33 -22.21 -5.17
C LEU A 189 -7.71 -22.67 -4.67
N GLY A 190 -8.73 -21.86 -4.90
CA GLY A 190 -10.12 -22.14 -4.49
C GLY A 190 -10.50 -21.55 -3.13
N ASP A 191 -9.53 -20.99 -2.39
CA ASP A 191 -9.85 -20.27 -1.15
C ASP A 191 -10.60 -18.95 -1.43
N SER A 192 -11.42 -18.55 -0.47
CA SER A 192 -12.02 -17.22 -0.48
C SER A 192 -10.98 -16.15 -0.10
N VAL A 193 -10.79 -15.18 -0.97
CA VAL A 193 -9.88 -14.04 -0.71
C VAL A 193 -10.72 -12.82 -0.35
N VAL A 194 -10.53 -12.31 0.87
CA VAL A 194 -11.27 -11.15 1.36
C VAL A 194 -10.56 -9.86 0.90
N ALA A 195 -11.29 -8.99 0.19
CA ALA A 195 -10.90 -7.62 -0.07
C ALA A 195 -11.53 -6.69 1.00
N TYR A 196 -10.83 -5.62 1.36
CA TYR A 196 -11.23 -4.71 2.44
C TYR A 196 -11.53 -3.32 1.90
N ASP A 197 -12.29 -2.53 2.65
CA ASP A 197 -12.60 -1.13 2.29
C ASP A 197 -11.35 -0.26 2.07
N GLU A 198 -10.24 -0.54 2.73
CA GLU A 198 -8.98 0.14 2.47
C GLU A 198 -8.44 -0.10 1.05
N HIS A 199 -8.61 -1.31 0.50
CA HIS A 199 -8.22 -1.59 -0.89
C HIS A 199 -9.10 -0.84 -1.87
N LEU A 200 -10.40 -0.80 -1.60
CA LEU A 200 -11.37 -0.04 -2.35
C LEU A 200 -11.06 1.46 -2.36
N MET A 201 -10.85 2.06 -1.18
CA MET A 201 -10.49 3.48 -1.05
C MET A 201 -9.20 3.82 -1.77
N GLN A 202 -8.19 2.94 -1.70
CA GLN A 202 -6.91 3.13 -2.36
C GLN A 202 -7.08 3.20 -3.88
N LEU A 203 -7.76 2.24 -4.48
CA LEU A 203 -8.00 2.21 -5.93
C LEU A 203 -8.89 3.36 -6.39
N ALA A 204 -9.94 3.69 -5.64
CA ALA A 204 -10.79 4.84 -5.94
C ALA A 204 -10.01 6.15 -5.91
N ALA A 205 -9.11 6.33 -4.95
CA ALA A 205 -8.23 7.49 -4.89
C ALA A 205 -7.20 7.50 -6.05
N TYR A 206 -6.64 6.36 -6.39
CA TYR A 206 -5.68 6.24 -7.49
C TYR A 206 -6.30 6.61 -8.84
N ARG A 207 -7.46 6.04 -9.20
CA ARG A 207 -8.11 6.36 -10.48
C ARG A 207 -8.50 7.84 -10.59
N ASN A 208 -8.95 8.45 -9.49
CA ASN A 208 -9.26 9.89 -9.47
C ASN A 208 -7.99 10.75 -9.53
N GLY A 209 -6.92 10.33 -8.84
CA GLY A 209 -5.61 11.00 -8.87
C GLY A 209 -4.91 10.94 -10.23
N LEU A 210 -5.12 9.86 -10.97
CA LEU A 210 -4.65 9.70 -12.36
C LEU A 210 -5.53 10.41 -13.40
N ASN A 211 -6.61 11.07 -12.95
CA ASN A 211 -7.62 11.66 -13.83
C ASN A 211 -8.30 10.64 -14.78
N MET A 212 -8.55 9.44 -14.28
CA MET A 212 -9.20 8.33 -14.96
C MET A 212 -10.48 7.89 -14.23
N PRO A 213 -11.48 8.80 -14.06
CA PRO A 213 -12.61 8.55 -13.15
C PRO A 213 -13.52 7.39 -13.54
N GLU A 214 -13.43 6.90 -14.78
CA GLU A 214 -14.19 5.75 -15.30
C GLU A 214 -13.33 4.49 -15.47
N ALA A 215 -12.08 4.50 -14.97
CA ALA A 215 -11.22 3.34 -15.05
C ALA A 215 -11.78 2.15 -14.24
N ARG A 216 -11.73 0.96 -14.82
CA ARG A 216 -11.95 -0.30 -14.10
C ARG A 216 -10.83 -0.51 -13.10
N CYS A 217 -11.16 -0.92 -11.89
CA CYS A 217 -10.18 -1.07 -10.82
C CYS A 217 -10.24 -2.46 -10.19
N ALA A 218 -9.08 -3.07 -10.03
CA ALA A 218 -8.98 -4.37 -9.37
C ALA A 218 -7.80 -4.46 -8.42
N ASN A 219 -7.99 -5.24 -7.34
CA ASN A 219 -6.88 -5.77 -6.58
C ASN A 219 -6.48 -7.14 -7.13
N ALA A 220 -5.21 -7.31 -7.43
CA ALA A 220 -4.64 -8.59 -7.80
C ALA A 220 -3.93 -9.18 -6.58
N PHE A 221 -4.59 -10.14 -5.92
CA PHE A 221 -4.02 -10.84 -4.77
C PHE A 221 -3.07 -11.93 -5.24
N VAL A 222 -1.84 -11.85 -4.77
CA VAL A 222 -0.74 -12.79 -5.06
C VAL A 222 -0.58 -13.72 -3.87
N SER A 223 -0.73 -15.03 -4.09
CA SER A 223 -0.50 -15.99 -3.03
C SER A 223 1.00 -16.07 -2.68
N VAL A 224 1.30 -15.91 -1.38
CA VAL A 224 2.67 -16.09 -0.87
C VAL A 224 2.95 -17.53 -0.47
N THR A 225 1.94 -18.37 -0.30
CA THR A 225 2.07 -19.79 0.05
C THR A 225 2.03 -20.69 -1.17
N HIS A 226 1.37 -20.27 -2.26
CA HIS A 226 1.23 -21.01 -3.51
C HIS A 226 1.67 -20.13 -4.68
N PRO A 227 2.99 -20.08 -5.00
CA PRO A 227 3.52 -19.24 -6.07
C PRO A 227 2.79 -19.47 -7.40
N GLY A 228 2.41 -18.40 -8.07
CA GLY A 228 1.64 -18.47 -9.35
C GLY A 228 0.12 -18.50 -9.18
N VAL A 229 -0.39 -18.65 -7.96
CA VAL A 229 -1.84 -18.51 -7.71
C VAL A 229 -2.17 -17.02 -7.53
N ILE A 230 -2.98 -16.49 -8.45
CA ILE A 230 -3.43 -15.09 -8.47
C ILE A 230 -4.94 -15.06 -8.40
N HIS A 231 -5.49 -14.22 -7.53
CA HIS A 231 -6.92 -13.96 -7.45
C HIS A 231 -7.17 -12.47 -7.79
N ILE A 232 -7.99 -12.21 -8.83
CA ILE A 232 -8.36 -10.86 -9.23
C ILE A 232 -9.72 -10.52 -8.64
N HIS A 233 -9.80 -9.47 -7.86
CA HIS A 233 -11.05 -8.89 -7.35
C HIS A 233 -11.26 -7.52 -8.01
N GLU A 234 -12.18 -7.46 -8.96
CA GLU A 234 -12.59 -6.23 -9.62
C GLU A 234 -13.74 -5.59 -8.85
N TRP A 235 -13.60 -4.29 -8.58
CA TRP A 235 -14.60 -3.51 -7.87
C TRP A 235 -15.68 -2.98 -8.80
N SER A 236 -16.93 -3.00 -8.34
CA SER A 236 -18.04 -2.37 -9.08
C SER A 236 -17.90 -0.84 -9.11
N GLU A 237 -18.52 -0.20 -10.09
CA GLU A 237 -18.54 1.26 -10.17
C GLU A 237 -19.20 1.89 -8.92
N GLU A 238 -20.26 1.29 -8.42
CA GLU A 238 -20.93 1.73 -7.18
C GLU A 238 -19.99 1.68 -5.98
N ASP A 239 -19.24 0.59 -5.83
CA ASP A 239 -18.23 0.49 -4.77
C ASP A 239 -17.13 1.53 -4.93
N LEU A 240 -16.61 1.72 -6.14
CA LEU A 240 -15.55 2.71 -6.38
C LEU A 240 -16.01 4.13 -6.08
N GLN A 241 -17.26 4.48 -6.38
CA GLN A 241 -17.85 5.77 -5.99
C GLN A 241 -18.00 5.88 -4.47
N ARG A 242 -18.39 4.81 -3.79
CA ARG A 242 -18.44 4.74 -2.33
C ARG A 242 -17.05 4.90 -1.73
N GLY A 243 -16.07 4.16 -2.23
CA GLY A 243 -14.66 4.23 -1.80
C GLY A 243 -14.06 5.62 -1.99
N TRP A 244 -14.38 6.30 -3.09
CA TRP A 244 -13.96 7.67 -3.32
C TRP A 244 -14.52 8.65 -2.29
N LYS A 245 -15.81 8.58 -1.97
CA LYS A 245 -16.44 9.41 -0.91
C LYS A 245 -15.80 9.14 0.45
N MET A 246 -15.53 7.88 0.78
CA MET A 246 -14.83 7.50 2.01
C MET A 246 -13.43 8.12 2.08
N PHE A 247 -12.66 8.02 0.98
CA PHE A 247 -11.32 8.62 0.91
C PHE A 247 -11.35 10.14 1.06
N GLN A 248 -12.29 10.84 0.41
CA GLN A 248 -12.46 12.28 0.54
C GLN A 248 -12.71 12.69 2.00
N ALA A 249 -13.60 12.00 2.71
CA ALA A 249 -13.85 12.24 4.13
C ALA A 249 -12.58 12.03 4.99
N LEU A 250 -11.79 11.00 4.71
CA LEU A 250 -10.51 10.78 5.39
C LEU A 250 -9.47 11.86 5.05
N LEU A 251 -9.44 12.35 3.82
CA LEU A 251 -8.54 13.43 3.40
C LEU A 251 -8.86 14.72 4.15
N ASP A 252 -10.13 15.08 4.24
CA ASP A 252 -10.58 16.26 4.99
C ASP A 252 -10.26 16.11 6.48
N TYR A 253 -10.57 14.96 7.07
CA TYR A 253 -10.19 14.67 8.46
C TYR A 253 -8.68 14.76 8.68
N TRP A 254 -7.87 14.18 7.77
CA TRP A 254 -6.41 14.19 7.85
C TRP A 254 -5.86 15.62 7.79
N LYS A 255 -6.38 16.45 6.87
CA LYS A 255 -5.99 17.86 6.73
C LYS A 255 -6.28 18.64 8.01
N LEU A 256 -7.52 18.56 8.52
CA LEU A 256 -7.91 19.22 9.76
C LEU A 256 -7.08 18.76 10.97
N LYS A 257 -6.94 17.45 11.15
CA LYS A 257 -6.14 16.84 12.24
C LYS A 257 -4.70 17.34 12.25
N ASN A 258 -4.12 17.51 11.07
CA ASN A 258 -2.74 17.92 10.90
C ASN A 258 -2.57 19.42 10.66
N LYS A 259 -3.64 20.21 10.61
CA LYS A 259 -3.63 21.65 10.24
C LYS A 259 -2.83 21.85 8.95
N PHE A 260 -3.22 21.13 7.90
CA PHE A 260 -2.50 21.07 6.64
C PHE A 260 -3.32 21.70 5.52
N GLY A 261 -2.71 22.66 4.80
CA GLY A 261 -3.41 23.42 3.74
C GLY A 261 -4.21 24.60 4.26
N GLU A 262 -3.97 25.02 5.51
CA GLU A 262 -4.50 26.29 6.07
C GLU A 262 -3.52 27.44 5.81
#